data_3f7d820a97adea4786acd63bf59ef61a
#
_entry.id   3f7d820a97adea4786acd63bf59ef61a
#
_cell.length_a   1.000
_cell.length_b   1.000
_cell.length_c   1.000
_cell.angle_alpha   90.00
_cell.angle_beta   90.00
_cell.angle_gamma   90.00
#
_symmetry.space_group_name_H-M   'P 1'
#
loop_
_entity.id
_entity.type
_entity.pdbx_description
1 polymer ?
#
loop_
_entity_poly.entity_id
_entity_poly.type
_entity_poly.pdbx_seq_one_letter_code
_entity_poly.pdbx_strand_id
1 'polypeptide(L)'
;IGCLVGSEMCIRDSIRALVVPLVALPVSLISTFLAIYIFDFSINLFTLMALVLAIGIVVDDAIVMLENIVRRIELGDTPLVAAFKGAKQVSFAIIATTVVLVAVFVPLIFIKGITGVLFTQTAITLAAAVIISSFVALSLSPMLASKFLRQNMNKSKIVLKFEKFLKNLTHLYKVSCLLYTSDAAD
;
A
#
# COMPACT_ATOMS: atom_id res chain seq x y z
N ILE A 1 -7.92 10.03 -14.56
CA ILE A 1 -8.96 9.27 -13.80
C ILE A 1 -9.15 7.86 -14.40
N GLY A 2 -9.17 7.72 -15.72
CA GLY A 2 -9.26 6.40 -16.38
C GLY A 2 -8.06 5.46 -16.12
N CYS A 3 -6.88 5.99 -15.78
CA CYS A 3 -5.70 5.21 -15.40
C CYS A 3 -5.76 4.65 -13.97
N LEU A 4 -6.34 5.37 -13.02
CA LEU A 4 -6.46 4.93 -11.63
C LEU A 4 -7.44 3.76 -11.47
N VAL A 5 -8.58 3.82 -12.15
CA VAL A 5 -9.58 2.73 -12.09
C VAL A 5 -9.13 1.48 -12.87
N GLY A 6 -8.25 1.64 -13.87
CA GLY A 6 -7.69 0.50 -14.62
C GLY A 6 -6.60 -0.25 -13.86
N SER A 7 -5.84 0.43 -13.00
CA SER A 7 -4.70 -0.16 -12.30
C SER A 7 -5.10 -1.03 -11.12
N GLU A 8 -6.11 -0.67 -10.36
CA GLU A 8 -6.65 -1.51 -9.27
C GLU A 8 -7.17 -2.87 -9.76
N MET A 9 -7.54 -2.97 -11.03
CA MET A 9 -8.01 -4.23 -11.61
C MET A 9 -6.89 -5.24 -11.88
N CYS A 10 -5.67 -4.79 -12.16
CA CYS A 10 -4.57 -5.66 -12.52
C CYS A 10 -4.05 -6.48 -11.33
N ILE A 11 -4.11 -5.94 -10.12
CA ILE A 11 -3.66 -6.62 -8.90
C ILE A 11 -4.60 -7.77 -8.55
N ARG A 12 -5.89 -7.63 -8.81
CA ARG A 12 -6.93 -8.61 -8.48
C ARG A 12 -6.89 -9.86 -9.35
N ASP A 13 -6.21 -9.81 -10.47
CA ASP A 13 -6.19 -10.89 -11.48
C ASP A 13 -5.14 -11.97 -11.22
N SER A 14 -4.21 -11.75 -10.29
CA SER A 14 -3.19 -12.74 -9.98
C SER A 14 -3.13 -13.03 -8.49
N ILE A 15 -3.55 -14.23 -8.10
CA ILE A 15 -3.35 -14.77 -6.73
C ILE A 15 -1.87 -14.67 -6.32
N ARG A 16 -0.95 -14.78 -7.29
CA ARG A 16 0.49 -14.65 -7.06
C ARG A 16 0.91 -13.23 -6.69
N ALA A 17 0.22 -12.22 -7.20
CA ALA A 17 0.45 -10.83 -6.81
C ALA A 17 0.06 -10.57 -5.35
N LEU A 18 -1.02 -11.21 -4.86
CA LEU A 18 -1.47 -11.12 -3.47
C LEU A 18 -0.47 -11.69 -2.45
N VAL A 19 0.45 -12.58 -2.87
CA VAL A 19 1.49 -13.12 -1.99
C VAL A 19 2.41 -12.01 -1.47
N VAL A 20 2.65 -10.96 -2.26
CA VAL A 20 3.54 -9.87 -1.86
C VAL A 20 3.02 -9.12 -0.63
N PRO A 21 1.81 -8.53 -0.62
CA PRO A 21 1.26 -7.88 0.57
C PRO A 21 0.97 -8.88 1.69
N LEU A 22 0.59 -10.13 1.36
CA LEU A 22 0.32 -11.16 2.36
C LEU A 22 1.58 -11.54 3.18
N VAL A 23 2.75 -11.49 2.60
CA VAL A 23 4.04 -11.73 3.29
C VAL A 23 4.56 -10.45 3.94
N ALA A 24 4.38 -9.29 3.30
CA ALA A 24 4.84 -8.01 3.83
C ALA A 24 4.14 -7.65 5.16
N LEU A 25 2.84 -7.95 5.28
CA LEU A 25 2.05 -7.70 6.49
C LEU A 25 2.61 -8.36 7.76
N PRO A 26 2.76 -9.69 7.83
CA PRO A 26 3.26 -10.33 9.05
C PRO A 26 4.71 -9.91 9.35
N VAL A 27 5.54 -9.69 8.33
CA VAL A 27 6.94 -9.25 8.53
C VAL A 27 6.97 -7.87 9.19
N SER A 28 6.19 -6.92 8.70
CA SER A 28 6.13 -5.57 9.27
C SER A 28 5.52 -5.55 10.67
N LEU A 29 4.47 -6.36 10.93
CA LEU A 29 3.87 -6.47 12.25
C LEU A 29 4.85 -7.06 13.27
N ILE A 30 5.51 -8.18 12.96
CA ILE A 30 6.51 -8.80 13.83
C ILE A 30 7.64 -7.81 14.13
N SER A 31 8.10 -7.09 13.11
CA SER A 31 9.14 -6.07 13.28
C SER A 31 8.68 -4.89 14.13
N THR A 32 7.39 -4.50 14.05
CA THR A 32 6.81 -3.47 14.92
C THR A 32 6.69 -3.94 16.38
N PHE A 33 6.30 -5.19 16.61
CA PHE A 33 6.32 -5.77 17.97
C PHE A 33 7.74 -5.82 18.55
N LEU A 34 8.72 -6.15 17.72
CA LEU A 34 10.13 -6.11 18.13
C LEU A 34 10.57 -4.68 18.51
N ALA A 35 10.13 -3.68 17.76
CA ALA A 35 10.40 -2.28 18.10
C ALA A 35 9.76 -1.88 19.45
N ILE A 36 8.49 -2.24 19.69
CA ILE A 36 7.81 -2.01 20.97
C ILE A 36 8.59 -2.65 22.12
N TYR A 37 9.09 -3.87 21.92
CA TYR A 37 9.90 -4.59 22.91
C TYR A 37 11.23 -3.88 23.18
N ILE A 38 11.95 -3.42 22.16
CA ILE A 38 13.24 -2.72 22.29
C ILE A 38 13.08 -1.39 23.03
N PHE A 39 11.98 -0.66 22.80
CA PHE A 39 11.68 0.61 23.46
C PHE A 39 11.06 0.43 24.86
N ASP A 40 10.89 -0.81 25.32
CA ASP A 40 10.29 -1.17 26.62
C ASP A 40 8.90 -0.53 26.84
N PHE A 41 8.11 -0.45 25.75
CA PHE A 41 6.76 0.09 25.80
C PHE A 41 5.76 -0.94 26.26
N SER A 42 4.81 -0.51 27.11
CA SER A 42 3.71 -1.35 27.55
C SER A 42 2.69 -1.57 26.43
N ILE A 43 2.24 -2.82 26.27
CA ILE A 43 1.12 -3.14 25.40
C ILE A 43 -0.17 -2.72 26.11
N ASN A 44 -0.77 -1.64 25.66
CA ASN A 44 -2.02 -1.09 26.16
C ASN A 44 -3.03 -0.92 25.00
N LEU A 45 -4.27 -0.54 25.34
CA LEU A 45 -5.32 -0.36 24.34
C LEU A 45 -4.91 0.62 23.22
N PHE A 46 -4.22 1.70 23.57
CA PHE A 46 -3.79 2.72 22.61
C PHE A 46 -2.70 2.22 21.66
N THR A 47 -1.73 1.44 22.17
CA THR A 47 -0.71 0.82 21.30
C THR A 47 -1.29 -0.25 20.39
N LEU A 48 -2.34 -0.99 20.85
CA LEU A 48 -3.07 -1.93 19.99
C LEU A 48 -3.87 -1.21 18.91
N MET A 49 -4.54 -0.10 19.24
CA MET A 49 -5.21 0.74 18.24
C MET A 49 -4.21 1.31 17.22
N ALA A 50 -3.02 1.71 17.67
CA ALA A 50 -1.94 2.14 16.78
C ALA A 50 -1.52 1.03 15.81
N LEU A 51 -1.40 -0.21 16.29
CA LEU A 51 -1.07 -1.37 15.44
C LEU A 51 -2.16 -1.65 14.40
N VAL A 52 -3.44 -1.58 14.78
CA VAL A 52 -4.55 -1.74 13.83
C VAL A 52 -4.52 -0.67 12.74
N LEU A 53 -4.26 0.58 13.12
CA LEU A 53 -4.13 1.68 12.17
C LEU A 53 -2.90 1.49 11.25
N ALA A 54 -1.79 1.04 11.83
CA ALA A 54 -0.57 0.74 11.09
C ALA A 54 -0.78 -0.34 10.01
N ILE A 55 -1.61 -1.36 10.27
CA ILE A 55 -1.92 -2.42 9.29
C ILE A 55 -2.44 -1.82 7.98
N GLY A 56 -3.37 -0.84 8.07
CA GLY A 56 -3.91 -0.17 6.89
C GLY A 56 -2.82 0.53 6.07
N ILE A 57 -1.96 1.29 6.72
CA ILE A 57 -0.86 2.04 6.07
C ILE A 57 0.18 1.09 5.46
N VAL A 58 0.51 0.01 6.18
CA VAL A 58 1.46 -1.04 5.73
C VAL A 58 0.99 -1.71 4.45
N VAL A 59 -0.30 -2.02 4.38
CA VAL A 59 -0.90 -2.66 3.19
C VAL A 59 -0.87 -1.72 2.00
N ASP A 60 -1.15 -0.45 2.22
CA ASP A 60 -1.22 0.56 1.18
C ASP A 60 0.12 0.74 0.47
N ASP A 61 1.21 0.88 1.20
CA ASP A 61 2.57 0.97 0.64
C ASP A 61 2.92 -0.26 -0.21
N ALA A 62 2.59 -1.47 0.27
CA ALA A 62 2.86 -2.71 -0.45
C ALA A 62 2.00 -2.84 -1.71
N ILE A 63 0.75 -2.37 -1.69
CA ILE A 63 -0.16 -2.39 -2.84
C ILE A 63 0.33 -1.42 -3.91
N VAL A 64 0.66 -0.18 -3.55
CA VAL A 64 1.15 0.84 -4.50
C VAL A 64 2.43 0.37 -5.20
N MET A 65 3.35 -0.25 -4.45
CA MET A 65 4.57 -0.84 -5.01
C MET A 65 4.25 -1.94 -6.00
N LEU A 66 3.39 -2.88 -5.60
CA LEU A 66 3.01 -4.03 -6.41
C LEU A 66 2.31 -3.60 -7.70
N GLU A 67 1.37 -2.67 -7.61
CA GLU A 67 0.62 -2.15 -8.76
C GLU A 67 1.56 -1.59 -9.83
N ASN A 68 2.53 -0.76 -9.43
CA ASN A 68 3.47 -0.18 -10.37
C ASN A 68 4.37 -1.23 -11.03
N ILE A 69 4.76 -2.28 -10.30
CA ILE A 69 5.55 -3.40 -10.84
C ILE A 69 4.71 -4.20 -11.85
N VAL A 70 3.47 -4.55 -11.50
CA VAL A 70 2.55 -5.28 -12.39
C VAL A 70 2.30 -4.51 -13.68
N ARG A 71 2.03 -3.21 -13.57
CA ARG A 71 1.88 -2.31 -14.72
C ARG A 71 3.09 -2.35 -15.65
N ARG A 72 4.31 -2.41 -15.10
CA ARG A 72 5.53 -2.51 -15.90
C ARG A 72 5.66 -3.85 -16.62
N ILE A 73 5.25 -4.95 -15.97
CA ILE A 73 5.22 -6.29 -16.59
C ILE A 73 4.24 -6.31 -17.76
N GLU A 74 3.07 -5.66 -17.62
CA GLU A 74 2.08 -5.56 -18.68
C GLU A 74 2.56 -4.72 -19.89
N LEU A 75 3.43 -3.75 -19.65
CA LEU A 75 4.10 -2.97 -20.70
C LEU A 75 5.21 -3.77 -21.43
N GLY A 76 5.46 -5.03 -21.03
CA GLY A 76 6.41 -5.92 -21.67
C GLY A 76 7.79 -6.00 -21.01
N ASP A 77 8.02 -5.29 -19.89
CA ASP A 77 9.27 -5.44 -19.14
C ASP A 77 9.35 -6.85 -18.50
N THR A 78 10.56 -7.41 -18.44
CA THR A 78 10.79 -8.67 -17.68
C THR A 78 10.55 -8.44 -16.19
N PRO A 79 10.11 -9.47 -15.41
CA PRO A 79 9.77 -9.29 -14.00
C PRO A 79 10.87 -8.63 -13.16
N LEU A 80 12.14 -8.94 -13.44
CA LEU A 80 13.28 -8.34 -12.74
C LEU A 80 13.43 -6.85 -13.07
N VAL A 81 13.34 -6.50 -14.35
CA VAL A 81 13.45 -5.11 -14.82
C VAL A 81 12.24 -4.29 -14.37
N ALA A 82 11.04 -4.88 -14.42
CA ALA A 82 9.81 -4.28 -13.94
C ALA A 82 9.86 -3.98 -12.44
N ALA A 83 10.38 -4.91 -11.63
CA ALA A 83 10.58 -4.71 -10.20
C ALA A 83 11.54 -3.55 -9.91
N PHE A 84 12.68 -3.49 -10.60
CA PHE A 84 13.66 -2.41 -10.42
C PHE A 84 13.12 -1.04 -10.86
N LYS A 85 12.57 -0.95 -12.07
CA LYS A 85 12.01 0.30 -12.60
C LYS A 85 10.79 0.74 -11.82
N GLY A 86 9.89 -0.21 -11.48
CA GLY A 86 8.69 0.05 -10.72
C GLY A 86 9.01 0.58 -9.32
N ALA A 87 9.92 -0.08 -8.60
CA ALA A 87 10.37 0.37 -7.28
C ALA A 87 10.97 1.78 -7.33
N LYS A 88 11.85 2.04 -8.31
CA LYS A 88 12.49 3.35 -8.47
C LYS A 88 11.48 4.49 -8.71
N GLN A 89 10.38 4.22 -9.40
CA GLN A 89 9.35 5.23 -9.69
C GLN A 89 8.54 5.64 -8.47
N VAL A 90 8.20 4.68 -7.59
CA VAL A 90 7.34 4.96 -6.43
C VAL A 90 8.11 5.15 -5.14
N SER A 91 9.42 4.85 -5.10
CA SER A 91 10.23 4.98 -3.89
C SER A 91 10.20 6.38 -3.30
N PHE A 92 10.28 7.42 -4.14
CA PHE A 92 10.20 8.81 -3.68
C PHE A 92 8.84 9.12 -3.04
N ALA A 93 7.75 8.65 -3.64
CA ALA A 93 6.40 8.86 -3.10
C ALA A 93 6.24 8.16 -1.74
N ILE A 94 6.68 6.90 -1.61
CA ILE A 94 6.61 6.14 -0.34
C ILE A 94 7.46 6.82 0.75
N ILE A 95 8.66 7.29 0.43
CA ILE A 95 9.49 8.00 1.39
C ILE A 95 8.84 9.32 1.81
N ALA A 96 8.29 10.07 0.85
CA ALA A 96 7.62 11.33 1.13
C ALA A 96 6.39 11.14 2.04
N THR A 97 5.53 10.15 1.75
CA THR A 97 4.37 9.84 2.60
C THR A 97 4.78 9.39 3.99
N THR A 98 5.83 8.57 4.11
CA THR A 98 6.41 8.14 5.40
C THR A 98 6.88 9.34 6.22
N VAL A 99 7.62 10.27 5.63
CA VAL A 99 8.13 11.47 6.32
C VAL A 99 6.96 12.35 6.79
N VAL A 100 5.94 12.55 5.94
CA VAL A 100 4.76 13.34 6.31
C VAL A 100 4.00 12.69 7.46
N LEU A 101 3.78 11.37 7.41
CA LEU A 101 3.10 10.65 8.49
C LEU A 101 3.87 10.75 9.82
N VAL A 102 5.17 10.53 9.79
CA VAL A 102 6.02 10.68 10.99
C VAL A 102 5.94 12.12 11.52
N ALA A 103 6.01 13.14 10.66
CA ALA A 103 5.92 14.54 11.06
C ALA A 103 4.58 14.89 11.73
N VAL A 104 3.48 14.26 11.30
CA VAL A 104 2.14 14.44 11.93
C VAL A 104 2.11 13.88 13.35
N PHE A 105 2.88 12.84 13.66
CA PHE A 105 2.91 12.24 15.00
C PHE A 105 3.87 12.95 15.96
N VAL A 106 4.83 13.72 15.46
CA VAL A 106 5.80 14.47 16.31
C VAL A 106 5.11 15.38 17.33
N PRO A 107 4.06 16.17 17.01
CA PRO A 107 3.39 17.04 17.98
C PRO A 107 2.79 16.30 19.17
N LEU A 108 2.37 15.03 19.00
CA LEU A 108 1.78 14.23 20.07
C LEU A 108 2.77 13.93 21.20
N ILE A 109 4.06 13.93 20.90
CA ILE A 109 5.13 13.67 21.88
C ILE A 109 5.26 14.82 22.90
N PHE A 110 4.82 16.04 22.55
CA PHE A 110 4.91 17.22 23.42
C PHE A 110 3.73 17.36 24.39
N ILE A 111 2.73 16.49 24.33
CA ILE A 111 1.60 16.50 25.25
C ILE A 111 2.08 16.06 26.64
N LYS A 112 1.82 16.89 27.66
CA LYS A 112 2.24 16.63 29.05
C LYS A 112 1.12 15.96 29.86
N GLY A 113 1.51 15.29 30.94
CA GLY A 113 0.59 14.64 31.87
C GLY A 113 0.42 13.13 31.60
N ILE A 114 -0.45 12.48 32.35
CA ILE A 114 -0.70 11.04 32.28
C ILE A 114 -1.19 10.65 30.86
N THR A 115 -2.08 11.45 30.30
CA THR A 115 -2.58 11.30 28.93
C THR A 115 -1.45 11.46 27.91
N GLY A 116 -0.50 12.36 28.15
CA GLY A 116 0.65 12.58 27.29
C GLY A 116 1.56 11.35 27.16
N VAL A 117 1.76 10.59 28.23
CA VAL A 117 2.54 9.34 28.19
C VAL A 117 1.91 8.33 27.26
N LEU A 118 0.57 8.15 27.33
CA LEU A 118 -0.16 7.22 26.46
C LEU A 118 -0.08 7.65 24.99
N PHE A 119 -0.27 8.92 24.70
CA PHE A 119 -0.17 9.45 23.35
C PHE A 119 1.26 9.37 22.78
N THR A 120 2.26 9.60 23.60
CA THR A 120 3.68 9.48 23.21
C THR A 120 4.01 8.04 22.82
N GLN A 121 3.61 7.04 23.63
CA GLN A 121 3.83 5.64 23.29
C GLN A 121 3.13 5.24 21.98
N THR A 122 1.90 5.71 21.80
CA THR A 122 1.12 5.48 20.57
C THR A 122 1.79 6.10 19.34
N ALA A 123 2.20 7.38 19.48
CA ALA A 123 2.85 8.11 18.37
C ALA A 123 4.18 7.46 17.94
N ILE A 124 5.00 7.05 18.89
CA ILE A 124 6.28 6.39 18.60
C ILE A 124 6.04 5.01 18.01
N THR A 125 5.07 4.25 18.50
CA THR A 125 4.71 2.94 17.95
C THR A 125 4.23 3.07 16.49
N LEU A 126 3.36 4.04 16.20
CA LEU A 126 2.90 4.33 14.84
C LEU A 126 4.04 4.76 13.93
N ALA A 127 4.88 5.70 14.38
CA ALA A 127 6.02 6.17 13.61
C ALA A 127 6.99 5.03 13.29
N ALA A 128 7.31 4.18 14.27
CA ALA A 128 8.15 3.00 14.07
C ALA A 128 7.52 2.02 13.07
N ALA A 129 6.22 1.73 13.19
CA ALA A 129 5.50 0.85 12.28
C ALA A 129 5.55 1.36 10.84
N VAL A 130 5.32 2.65 10.61
CA VAL A 130 5.32 3.26 9.27
C VAL A 130 6.72 3.26 8.67
N ILE A 131 7.76 3.57 9.44
CA ILE A 131 9.16 3.54 8.98
C ILE A 131 9.56 2.11 8.59
N ILE A 132 9.26 1.13 9.42
CA ILE A 132 9.54 -0.29 9.15
C ILE A 132 8.77 -0.75 7.91
N SER A 133 7.49 -0.37 7.80
CA SER A 133 6.65 -0.69 6.65
C SER A 133 7.25 -0.18 5.34
N SER A 134 7.62 1.09 5.29
CA SER A 134 8.21 1.67 4.08
C SER A 134 9.52 0.98 3.70
N PHE A 135 10.34 0.59 4.69
CA PHE A 135 11.54 -0.19 4.45
C PHE A 135 11.23 -1.59 3.87
N VAL A 136 10.24 -2.29 4.42
CA VAL A 136 9.76 -3.58 3.93
C VAL A 136 9.16 -3.44 2.53
N ALA A 137 8.35 -2.42 2.28
CA ALA A 137 7.76 -2.16 0.97
C ALA A 137 8.83 -1.88 -0.09
N LEU A 138 9.88 -1.14 0.23
CA LEU A 138 10.95 -0.80 -0.71
C LEU A 138 11.94 -1.95 -0.95
N SER A 139 12.13 -2.85 0.00
CA SER A 139 13.10 -3.96 -0.09
C SER A 139 12.45 -5.30 -0.43
N LEU A 140 11.49 -5.73 0.38
CA LEU A 140 10.88 -7.06 0.27
C LEU A 140 9.89 -7.15 -0.89
N SER A 141 9.07 -6.10 -1.12
CA SER A 141 8.04 -6.15 -2.16
C SER A 141 8.62 -6.28 -3.58
N PRO A 142 9.64 -5.52 -4.00
CA PRO A 142 10.26 -5.72 -5.32
C PRO A 142 10.94 -7.08 -5.46
N MET A 143 11.58 -7.57 -4.38
CA MET A 143 12.23 -8.87 -4.38
C MET A 143 11.21 -10.01 -4.57
N LEU A 144 10.11 -9.99 -3.83
CA LEU A 144 9.04 -10.98 -3.97
C LEU A 144 8.37 -10.87 -5.34
N ALA A 145 8.07 -9.66 -5.79
CA ALA A 145 7.45 -9.42 -7.09
C ALA A 145 8.31 -9.99 -8.23
N SER A 146 9.63 -9.77 -8.21
CA SER A 146 10.54 -10.29 -9.24
C SER A 146 10.55 -11.82 -9.31
N LYS A 147 10.32 -12.52 -8.19
CA LYS A 147 10.32 -13.99 -8.11
C LYS A 147 8.95 -14.62 -8.41
N PHE A 148 7.87 -14.00 -7.94
CA PHE A 148 6.53 -14.60 -8.00
C PHE A 148 5.71 -14.15 -9.21
N LEU A 149 5.97 -12.96 -9.78
CA LEU A 149 5.28 -12.53 -10.98
C LEU A 149 5.94 -13.09 -12.25
N ARG A 150 5.12 -13.51 -13.18
CA ARG A 150 5.54 -14.02 -14.51
C ARG A 150 4.94 -13.16 -15.60
N GLN A 151 5.66 -13.01 -16.70
CA GLN A 151 5.26 -12.24 -17.90
C GLN A 151 3.99 -12.80 -18.60
N ASN A 152 3.69 -14.10 -18.43
CA ASN A 152 2.47 -14.74 -18.96
C ASN A 152 1.56 -15.16 -17.80
N MET A 153 0.74 -14.24 -17.35
CA MET A 153 -0.29 -14.53 -16.36
C MET A 153 -1.57 -15.01 -17.07
N ASN A 154 -1.83 -16.30 -16.98
CA ASN A 154 -3.05 -16.91 -17.56
C ASN A 154 -4.25 -16.44 -16.72
N LYS A 155 -5.07 -15.56 -17.29
CA LYS A 155 -6.25 -14.99 -16.61
C LYS A 155 -7.30 -16.08 -16.38
N SER A 156 -7.72 -16.27 -15.13
CA SER A 156 -8.80 -17.17 -14.78
C SER A 156 -10.15 -16.69 -15.38
N LYS A 157 -11.02 -17.64 -15.79
CA LYS A 157 -12.36 -17.32 -16.37
C LYS A 157 -13.26 -16.48 -15.45
N ILE A 158 -13.08 -16.60 -14.13
CA ILE A 158 -13.82 -15.82 -13.11
C ILE A 158 -13.38 -14.36 -13.16
N VAL A 159 -12.10 -14.13 -13.31
CA VAL A 159 -11.48 -12.83 -13.41
C VAL A 159 -11.94 -12.10 -14.68
N LEU A 160 -12.00 -12.77 -15.82
CA LEU A 160 -12.53 -12.20 -17.07
C LEU A 160 -14.00 -11.76 -16.95
N LYS A 161 -14.81 -12.47 -16.18
CA LYS A 161 -16.22 -12.10 -15.94
C LYS A 161 -16.34 -10.85 -15.08
N PHE A 162 -15.47 -10.74 -14.07
CA PHE A 162 -15.43 -9.60 -13.19
C PHE A 162 -14.85 -8.35 -13.89
N GLU A 163 -13.83 -8.52 -14.71
CA GLU A 163 -13.25 -7.48 -15.58
C GLU A 163 -14.31 -6.89 -16.52
N LYS A 164 -15.16 -7.74 -17.12
CA LYS A 164 -16.30 -7.30 -17.94
C LYS A 164 -17.31 -6.48 -17.14
N PHE A 165 -17.64 -6.90 -15.94
CA PHE A 165 -18.58 -6.17 -15.06
C PHE A 165 -18.03 -4.79 -14.69
N LEU A 166 -16.76 -4.69 -14.34
CA LEU A 166 -16.12 -3.42 -13.99
C LEU A 166 -15.92 -2.50 -15.20
N LYS A 167 -15.60 -3.04 -16.38
CA LYS A 167 -15.59 -2.24 -17.63
C LYS A 167 -16.94 -1.63 -17.94
N ASN A 168 -18.02 -2.36 -17.72
CA ASN A 168 -19.38 -1.83 -17.88
C ASN A 168 -19.68 -0.71 -16.87
N LEU A 169 -19.24 -0.88 -15.61
CA LEU A 169 -19.40 0.15 -14.56
C LEU A 169 -18.60 1.42 -14.89
N THR A 170 -17.37 1.26 -15.36
CA THR A 170 -16.50 2.36 -15.79
C THR A 170 -17.07 3.08 -17.02
N HIS A 171 -17.65 2.33 -17.95
CA HIS A 171 -18.31 2.91 -19.13
C HIS A 171 -19.55 3.70 -18.71
N LEU A 172 -20.36 3.17 -17.80
CA LEU A 172 -21.53 3.87 -17.24
C LEU A 172 -21.13 5.16 -16.54
N TYR A 173 -20.05 5.12 -15.73
CA TYR A 173 -19.50 6.29 -15.06
C TYR A 173 -18.98 7.34 -16.04
N LYS A 174 -18.26 6.92 -17.10
CA LYS A 174 -17.77 7.83 -18.16
C LYS A 174 -18.92 8.51 -18.89
N VAL A 175 -19.96 7.76 -19.26
CA VAL A 175 -21.13 8.29 -19.94
C VAL A 175 -21.87 9.27 -19.03
N SER A 176 -22.05 8.93 -17.76
CA SER A 176 -22.69 9.82 -16.76
C SER A 176 -21.89 11.11 -16.55
N CYS A 177 -20.57 11.02 -16.48
CA CYS A 177 -19.69 12.16 -16.29
C CYS A 177 -19.65 13.08 -17.54
N LEU A 178 -19.67 12.49 -18.74
CA LEU A 178 -19.73 13.23 -20.01
C LEU A 178 -21.09 13.93 -20.22
N LEU A 179 -22.20 13.29 -19.84
CA LEU A 179 -23.51 13.90 -19.83
C LEU A 179 -23.57 15.13 -18.90
N TYR A 180 -23.02 15.00 -17.70
CA TYR A 180 -23.01 16.10 -16.73
C TYR A 180 -22.12 17.28 -17.17
N THR A 181 -20.99 17.01 -17.83
CA THR A 181 -20.11 18.07 -18.37
C THR A 181 -20.68 18.73 -19.64
N SER A 182 -21.49 18.01 -20.41
CA SER A 182 -22.18 18.59 -21.58
C SER A 182 -23.34 19.53 -21.18
N ASP A 183 -24.09 19.16 -20.12
CA ASP A 183 -25.16 20.01 -19.58
C ASP A 183 -24.64 21.24 -18.83
N ALA A 184 -23.39 21.28 -18.42
CA ALA A 184 -22.78 22.43 -17.74
C ALA A 184 -22.12 23.43 -18.72
N ALA A 185 -22.10 23.13 -20.01
CA ALA A 185 -21.49 23.95 -21.06
C ALA A 185 -22.50 24.71 -21.94
N ASP A 186 -23.81 24.50 -21.73
CA ASP A 186 -24.93 25.29 -22.24
C ASP A 186 -25.50 26.22 -21.15
#